data_d1b7f8570eef2a539dd9510602867cfe
#
_entry.id   d1b7f8570eef2a539dd9510602867cfe
#
_cell.length_a   1.000
_cell.length_b   1.000
_cell.length_c   1.000
_cell.angle_alpha   90.00
_cell.angle_beta   90.00
_cell.angle_gamma   90.00
#
_symmetry.space_group_name_H-M   'P 1'
#
loop_
_entity.id
_entity.type
_entity.pdbx_description
1 polymer ?
#
loop_
_entity_poly.entity_id
_entity_poly.type
_entity_poly.pdbx_seq_one_letter_code
_entity_poly.pdbx_strand_id
1 'polypeptide(L)'
;MTVKLMQRQLTRRHILGMAALQTAAALGFTRIGLESARAAQPDAVDTAPAIVIGSGYGGAVAALRLGQAGIRTIVLEMGRLWNTNGPDGKVFCTTSAPDHRSMWFRDRTEAPLGTFLWLDVVNRDIGRYPGVLDRVHFDHMSVYVGRGVGGGSLVNGSMAVTPPRSYFAEQFPTVDADEMYGTYFPRARAALGVNTVDPAWFESTEWYRFSRVSRKHAEKTGLRTTFVPSVYDFGHMQREAAGTAPKSALGGEVIYGNNHGKRSLDKTYLAGALGTGKVTVHTLEKVRAISRAPDGTYVLTADRIDETGRVVETKEYGCTYLFLGGGSLGTTELLLRARETGTLPALDASVGAGWGTNGNVMLGRANHLWDTVGANQSTMPVMGIDDWANAANPVFAEIAPLPTGLEHWVSLYLAITRNRERASFSYDTGSDRLRLGWTAAHSAVSVAMAKKLFDRINAANATIYRYDLFGSGSKVFADDFTYHPLGGCVLGRATDGYGRVKGYSRLYVTDGSLVPGSLGVNPFVTITALAERTMARVLAEDTAP
;
A
#
# COMPACT_ATOMS: atom_id res chain seq x y z
N MET A 1 -5.38 -23.19 52.65
CA MET A 1 -4.46 -24.13 52.00
C MET A 1 -3.48 -23.31 51.15
N THR A 2 -2.25 -23.28 51.57
CA THR A 2 -1.22 -22.26 51.37
C THR A 2 -0.47 -22.50 50.04
N VAL A 3 -0.40 -21.50 49.14
CA VAL A 3 0.44 -21.54 47.95
C VAL A 3 1.82 -21.00 48.32
N LYS A 4 2.85 -21.83 48.21
CA LYS A 4 4.26 -21.48 48.43
C LYS A 4 4.83 -20.73 47.25
N LEU A 5 5.27 -19.49 47.44
CA LEU A 5 6.20 -18.79 46.56
C LEU A 5 7.57 -19.47 46.61
N MET A 6 8.08 -19.85 45.43
CA MET A 6 9.48 -20.24 45.26
C MET A 6 10.31 -19.00 44.92
N GLN A 7 10.99 -18.43 45.90
CA GLN A 7 12.13 -17.52 45.68
C GLN A 7 13.35 -18.34 45.26
N ARG A 8 13.87 -18.09 44.04
CA ARG A 8 15.21 -18.58 43.64
C ARG A 8 16.26 -17.60 44.16
N GLN A 9 17.03 -18.03 45.16
CA GLN A 9 18.24 -17.34 45.62
C GLN A 9 19.34 -17.43 44.56
N LEU A 10 19.84 -16.29 44.11
CA LEU A 10 21.07 -16.18 43.33
C LEU A 10 22.26 -16.44 44.25
N THR A 11 23.05 -17.48 43.96
CA THR A 11 24.22 -17.87 44.73
C THR A 11 25.41 -16.95 44.43
N ARG A 12 26.22 -16.70 45.46
CA ARG A 12 27.44 -15.86 45.52
C ARG A 12 28.52 -16.18 44.43
N ARG A 13 28.36 -17.21 43.64
CA ARG A 13 29.32 -17.58 42.57
C ARG A 13 29.23 -16.74 41.30
N HIS A 14 28.15 -15.97 41.08
CA HIS A 14 28.00 -15.12 39.86
C HIS A 14 28.54 -13.70 40.04
N ILE A 15 28.93 -13.31 41.26
CA ILE A 15 29.47 -11.96 41.54
C ILE A 15 31.00 -11.92 41.47
N LEU A 16 31.68 -13.07 41.58
CA LEU A 16 33.16 -13.16 41.50
C LEU A 16 33.70 -13.33 40.08
N GLY A 17 32.85 -13.57 39.08
CA GLY A 17 33.23 -13.68 37.68
C GLY A 17 33.40 -12.35 36.93
N MET A 18 32.85 -11.27 37.45
CA MET A 18 32.93 -9.93 36.79
C MET A 18 34.04 -9.03 37.34
N ALA A 19 34.72 -9.38 38.42
CA ALA A 19 35.83 -8.60 38.99
C ALA A 19 37.22 -9.05 38.50
N ALA A 20 37.34 -10.16 37.75
CA ALA A 20 38.61 -10.68 37.26
C ALA A 20 39.00 -10.24 35.83
N LEU A 21 38.18 -9.43 35.18
CA LEU A 21 38.42 -8.94 33.79
C LEU A 21 38.90 -7.47 33.73
N GLN A 22 39.15 -6.81 34.86
CA GLN A 22 39.61 -5.41 34.89
C GLN A 22 41.06 -5.21 35.35
N THR A 23 41.81 -6.27 35.63
CA THR A 23 43.22 -6.17 36.11
C THR A 23 44.29 -6.79 35.22
N ALA A 24 43.96 -7.17 33.97
CA ALA A 24 44.94 -7.73 33.01
C ALA A 24 45.25 -6.81 31.81
N ALA A 25 44.94 -5.50 31.89
CA ALA A 25 45.16 -4.54 30.79
C ALA A 25 46.21 -3.46 31.11
N ALA A 26 47.18 -3.77 31.96
CA ALA A 26 48.25 -2.81 32.29
C ALA A 26 49.64 -3.46 32.44
N LEU A 27 50.12 -4.16 31.44
CA LEU A 27 51.57 -4.42 31.22
C LEU A 27 51.72 -5.22 29.91
N GLY A 28 52.05 -4.54 28.82
CA GLY A 28 52.37 -5.21 27.55
C GLY A 28 52.33 -4.27 26.33
N PHE A 29 52.97 -3.11 26.40
CA PHE A 29 53.27 -2.33 25.19
C PHE A 29 54.41 -3.00 24.43
N THR A 30 54.09 -3.86 23.50
CA THR A 30 54.94 -4.15 22.33
C THR A 30 54.29 -3.53 21.12
N ARG A 31 55.03 -2.70 20.40
CA ARG A 31 54.69 -2.02 19.15
C ARG A 31 54.17 -3.08 18.15
N ILE A 32 52.85 -3.14 17.98
CA ILE A 32 52.26 -3.66 16.77
C ILE A 32 51.85 -2.43 15.98
N GLY A 33 52.30 -2.36 14.72
CA GLY A 33 52.10 -1.21 13.85
C GLY A 33 50.63 -0.83 13.76
N LEU A 34 50.37 0.46 13.87
CA LEU A 34 49.16 1.07 13.38
C LEU A 34 49.13 0.88 11.86
N GLU A 35 48.66 -0.27 11.41
CA GLU A 35 47.98 -0.34 10.13
C GLU A 35 46.73 0.53 10.32
N SER A 36 46.79 1.73 9.78
CA SER A 36 45.62 2.57 9.56
C SER A 36 44.53 1.66 8.98
N ALA A 37 43.45 1.48 9.74
CA ALA A 37 42.23 1.00 9.16
C ALA A 37 41.92 1.98 8.02
N ARG A 38 42.30 1.61 6.81
CA ARG A 38 41.87 2.27 5.60
C ARG A 38 40.36 2.24 5.70
N ALA A 39 39.75 3.39 5.94
CA ALA A 39 38.34 3.57 5.69
C ALA A 39 38.12 2.96 4.30
N ALA A 40 37.25 1.94 4.21
CA ALA A 40 36.86 1.38 2.94
C ALA A 40 36.50 2.56 2.05
N GLN A 41 37.19 2.72 0.92
CA GLN A 41 36.78 3.69 -0.08
C GLN A 41 35.32 3.35 -0.40
N PRO A 42 34.42 4.32 -0.42
CA PRO A 42 33.06 4.05 -0.84
C PRO A 42 33.14 3.38 -2.21
N ASP A 43 32.51 2.22 -2.34
CA ASP A 43 32.39 1.52 -3.62
C ASP A 43 31.81 2.50 -4.64
N ALA A 44 32.20 2.34 -5.91
CA ALA A 44 31.86 3.28 -6.98
C ALA A 44 30.38 3.66 -6.94
N VAL A 45 30.10 4.96 -6.82
CA VAL A 45 28.73 5.50 -6.78
C VAL A 45 28.01 5.08 -8.06
N ASP A 46 26.94 4.28 -7.93
CA ASP A 46 26.10 3.92 -9.06
C ASP A 46 25.34 5.16 -9.54
N THR A 47 25.64 5.65 -10.74
CA THR A 47 25.05 6.88 -11.26
C THR A 47 24.12 6.64 -12.42
N ALA A 48 23.02 7.38 -12.47
CA ALA A 48 22.12 7.46 -13.61
C ALA A 48 21.61 8.90 -13.78
N PRO A 49 21.27 9.34 -15.00
CA PRO A 49 20.59 10.62 -15.18
C PRO A 49 19.33 10.75 -14.32
N ALA A 50 18.55 9.69 -14.20
CA ALA A 50 17.35 9.64 -13.36
C ALA A 50 17.35 8.43 -12.43
N ILE A 51 16.86 8.66 -11.20
CA ILE A 51 16.55 7.58 -10.24
C ILE A 51 15.09 7.73 -9.81
N VAL A 52 14.41 6.58 -9.71
CA VAL A 52 13.06 6.46 -9.17
C VAL A 52 13.12 5.63 -7.88
N ILE A 53 12.65 6.17 -6.76
CA ILE A 53 12.53 5.42 -5.50
C ILE A 53 11.14 4.83 -5.41
N GLY A 54 11.05 3.50 -5.39
CA GLY A 54 9.79 2.74 -5.35
C GLY A 54 9.21 2.47 -6.73
N SER A 55 8.70 1.25 -6.90
CA SER A 55 8.14 0.73 -8.15
C SER A 55 6.61 0.64 -8.15
N GLY A 56 5.93 1.32 -7.20
CA GLY A 56 4.48 1.44 -7.14
C GLY A 56 3.89 2.26 -8.28
N TYR A 57 2.59 2.57 -8.21
CA TYR A 57 1.85 3.20 -9.33
C TYR A 57 2.54 4.44 -9.91
N GLY A 58 2.96 5.38 -9.07
CA GLY A 58 3.63 6.59 -9.55
C GLY A 58 5.03 6.35 -10.06
N GLY A 59 5.82 5.54 -9.35
CA GLY A 59 7.19 5.20 -9.76
C GLY A 59 7.24 4.40 -11.06
N ALA A 60 6.29 3.48 -11.27
CA ALA A 60 6.18 2.69 -12.51
C ALA A 60 5.86 3.58 -13.73
N VAL A 61 4.98 4.58 -13.56
CA VAL A 61 4.72 5.59 -14.62
C VAL A 61 5.98 6.40 -14.91
N ALA A 62 6.66 6.91 -13.87
CA ALA A 62 7.89 7.67 -14.03
C ALA A 62 8.95 6.85 -14.78
N ALA A 63 9.19 5.61 -14.37
CA ALA A 63 10.14 4.72 -15.02
C ALA A 63 9.82 4.48 -16.50
N LEU A 64 8.53 4.19 -16.83
CA LEU A 64 8.12 3.99 -18.22
C LEU A 64 8.34 5.25 -19.07
N ARG A 65 7.90 6.40 -18.60
CA ARG A 65 7.98 7.65 -19.38
C ARG A 65 9.41 8.12 -19.56
N LEU A 66 10.27 7.99 -18.56
CA LEU A 66 11.70 8.25 -18.66
C LEU A 66 12.38 7.31 -19.67
N GLY A 67 12.09 6.01 -19.58
CA GLY A 67 12.61 5.01 -20.51
C GLY A 67 12.21 5.29 -21.96
N GLN A 68 10.95 5.65 -22.19
CA GLN A 68 10.43 6.04 -23.51
C GLN A 68 11.07 7.32 -24.06
N ALA A 69 11.44 8.25 -23.17
CA ALA A 69 12.21 9.45 -23.53
C ALA A 69 13.71 9.16 -23.76
N GLY A 70 14.15 7.91 -23.65
CA GLY A 70 15.55 7.52 -23.84
C GLY A 70 16.46 7.80 -22.63
N ILE A 71 15.90 8.24 -21.52
CA ILE A 71 16.64 8.60 -20.29
C ILE A 71 16.98 7.33 -19.52
N ARG A 72 18.28 7.06 -19.31
CA ARG A 72 18.74 5.93 -18.48
C ARG A 72 18.29 6.13 -17.04
N THR A 73 17.58 5.15 -16.50
CA THR A 73 16.89 5.25 -15.22
C THR A 73 17.15 4.01 -14.36
N ILE A 74 17.47 4.21 -13.09
CA ILE A 74 17.52 3.16 -12.07
C ILE A 74 16.26 3.29 -11.20
N VAL A 75 15.54 2.18 -11.00
CA VAL A 75 14.45 2.09 -10.03
C VAL A 75 14.97 1.35 -8.80
N LEU A 76 14.90 1.98 -7.62
CA LEU A 76 15.28 1.36 -6.34
C LEU A 76 14.01 0.89 -5.63
N GLU A 77 13.87 -0.44 -5.47
CA GLU A 77 12.72 -1.06 -4.82
C GLU A 77 13.16 -1.82 -3.57
N MET A 78 12.55 -1.50 -2.42
CA MET A 78 12.91 -2.15 -1.16
C MET A 78 12.46 -3.60 -1.06
N GLY A 79 11.39 -3.96 -1.77
CA GLY A 79 10.89 -5.32 -1.84
C GLY A 79 11.55 -6.14 -2.94
N ARG A 80 11.16 -7.39 -3.05
CA ARG A 80 11.72 -8.33 -4.03
C ARG A 80 10.96 -8.32 -5.36
N LEU A 81 11.58 -8.86 -6.40
CA LEU A 81 10.88 -9.26 -7.62
C LEU A 81 10.17 -10.61 -7.37
N TRP A 82 8.86 -10.62 -7.62
CA TRP A 82 8.02 -11.80 -7.43
C TRP A 82 7.91 -12.62 -8.72
N ASN A 83 8.92 -13.45 -8.97
CA ASN A 83 9.02 -14.28 -10.18
C ASN A 83 9.51 -15.70 -9.91
N THR A 84 9.73 -16.07 -8.64
CA THR A 84 10.23 -17.39 -8.24
C THR A 84 9.12 -18.16 -7.54
N ASN A 85 8.86 -19.39 -8.01
CA ASN A 85 7.86 -20.26 -7.40
C ASN A 85 8.30 -20.76 -6.03
N GLY A 86 7.37 -20.79 -5.10
CA GLY A 86 7.52 -21.46 -3.81
C GLY A 86 7.34 -22.98 -3.92
N PRO A 87 7.35 -23.68 -2.77
CA PRO A 87 7.23 -25.15 -2.72
C PRO A 87 5.92 -25.70 -3.31
N ASP A 88 4.87 -24.90 -3.35
CA ASP A 88 3.56 -25.21 -3.93
C ASP A 88 3.48 -24.96 -5.45
N GLY A 89 4.59 -24.61 -6.09
CA GLY A 89 4.66 -24.29 -7.51
C GLY A 89 4.07 -22.92 -7.88
N LYS A 90 3.75 -22.07 -6.89
CA LYS A 90 3.17 -20.75 -7.07
C LYS A 90 4.12 -19.65 -6.59
N VAL A 91 4.03 -18.47 -7.20
CA VAL A 91 4.78 -17.29 -6.74
C VAL A 91 4.17 -16.72 -5.47
N PHE A 92 2.84 -16.63 -5.39
CA PHE A 92 2.10 -16.09 -4.26
C PHE A 92 1.27 -17.15 -3.56
N CYS A 93 1.14 -17.06 -2.24
CA CYS A 93 0.28 -17.91 -1.43
C CYS A 93 -1.19 -17.42 -1.43
N THR A 94 -2.11 -18.29 -0.99
CA THR A 94 -3.53 -17.93 -0.86
C THR A 94 -3.82 -17.30 0.51
N THR A 95 -4.95 -16.61 0.64
CA THR A 95 -5.39 -16.03 1.92
C THR A 95 -5.76 -17.10 2.96
N SER A 96 -6.18 -18.28 2.52
CA SER A 96 -6.55 -19.40 3.40
C SER A 96 -5.36 -20.26 3.84
N ALA A 97 -4.27 -20.24 3.07
CA ALA A 97 -3.03 -20.98 3.36
C ALA A 97 -1.81 -20.06 3.19
N PRO A 98 -1.69 -19.02 4.04
CA PRO A 98 -0.55 -18.11 3.98
C PRO A 98 0.72 -18.78 4.51
N ASP A 99 1.86 -18.39 3.96
CA ASP A 99 3.19 -18.80 4.39
C ASP A 99 4.15 -17.59 4.49
N HIS A 100 5.47 -17.83 4.57
CA HIS A 100 6.48 -16.78 4.68
C HIS A 100 6.43 -15.73 3.56
N ARG A 101 5.86 -16.04 2.39
CA ARG A 101 5.72 -15.11 1.26
C ARG A 101 4.67 -14.01 1.51
N SER A 102 3.79 -14.19 2.53
CA SER A 102 2.66 -13.32 2.79
C SER A 102 3.04 -11.97 3.40
N MET A 103 3.79 -11.97 4.51
CA MET A 103 4.00 -10.75 5.31
C MET A 103 5.48 -10.34 5.37
N TRP A 104 5.72 -9.03 5.28
CA TRP A 104 7.04 -8.40 5.32
C TRP A 104 7.69 -8.51 6.70
N PHE A 105 8.65 -9.42 6.83
CA PHE A 105 9.42 -9.68 8.05
C PHE A 105 8.58 -9.84 9.33
N ARG A 106 7.44 -10.54 9.23
CA ARG A 106 6.60 -10.91 10.37
C ARG A 106 6.75 -12.38 10.71
N ASP A 107 6.51 -12.71 11.99
CA ASP A 107 6.49 -14.09 12.47
C ASP A 107 5.07 -14.69 12.43
N ARG A 108 4.06 -13.85 12.19
CA ARG A 108 2.65 -14.21 12.05
C ARG A 108 1.98 -13.32 11.00
N THR A 109 1.00 -13.85 10.30
CA THR A 109 0.16 -13.04 9.40
C THR A 109 -0.76 -12.12 10.21
N GLU A 110 -1.07 -10.96 9.63
CA GLU A 110 -1.89 -9.93 10.27
C GLU A 110 -3.02 -9.50 9.31
N ALA A 111 -3.79 -10.46 8.79
CA ALA A 111 -4.97 -10.18 7.98
C ALA A 111 -6.03 -9.48 8.86
N PRO A 112 -6.69 -8.40 8.38
CA PRO A 112 -7.61 -7.63 9.21
C PRO A 112 -8.92 -8.37 9.50
N LEU A 113 -9.30 -9.31 8.64
CA LEU A 113 -10.46 -10.20 8.76
C LEU A 113 -9.97 -11.56 9.22
N GLY A 114 -9.61 -11.67 10.50
CA GLY A 114 -8.99 -12.86 11.06
C GLY A 114 -9.90 -13.67 11.96
N THR A 115 -11.07 -13.16 12.38
CA THR A 115 -11.82 -13.76 13.47
C THR A 115 -13.15 -14.38 13.03
N PHE A 116 -13.46 -15.50 13.64
CA PHE A 116 -14.76 -16.15 13.65
C PHE A 116 -15.14 -16.41 15.11
N LEU A 117 -16.29 -15.91 15.56
CA LEU A 117 -16.69 -15.97 16.97
C LEU A 117 -15.54 -15.51 17.92
N TRP A 118 -14.88 -14.38 17.58
CA TRP A 118 -13.74 -13.79 18.28
C TRP A 118 -12.46 -14.64 18.32
N LEU A 119 -12.46 -15.84 17.74
CA LEU A 119 -11.27 -16.66 17.60
C LEU A 119 -10.55 -16.29 16.30
N ASP A 120 -9.25 -16.03 16.39
CA ASP A 120 -8.42 -15.85 15.19
C ASP A 120 -8.22 -17.19 14.48
N VAL A 121 -8.93 -17.36 13.37
CA VAL A 121 -8.95 -18.61 12.58
C VAL A 121 -8.24 -18.49 11.24
N VAL A 122 -7.80 -17.28 10.88
CA VAL A 122 -7.18 -16.99 9.58
C VAL A 122 -5.68 -16.76 9.69
N ASN A 123 -5.24 -16.01 10.73
CA ASN A 123 -3.83 -15.70 10.86
C ASN A 123 -3.01 -16.92 11.30
N ARG A 124 -1.84 -17.09 10.69
CA ARG A 124 -0.94 -18.22 10.88
C ARG A 124 0.45 -17.75 11.28
N ASP A 125 1.14 -18.56 12.07
CA ASP A 125 2.57 -18.40 12.30
C ASP A 125 3.33 -18.71 11.00
N ILE A 126 4.30 -17.86 10.66
CA ILE A 126 5.08 -17.91 9.42
C ILE A 126 6.54 -17.64 9.72
N GLY A 127 7.44 -18.07 8.83
CA GLY A 127 8.85 -17.69 8.90
C GLY A 127 9.05 -16.23 8.46
N ARG A 128 10.01 -15.54 9.06
CA ARG A 128 10.41 -14.18 8.65
C ARG A 128 11.02 -14.20 7.26
N TYR A 129 10.48 -13.34 6.39
CA TYR A 129 10.86 -13.26 4.98
C TYR A 129 10.42 -11.91 4.41
N PRO A 130 11.03 -11.40 3.34
CA PRO A 130 10.53 -10.20 2.66
C PRO A 130 9.23 -10.50 1.89
N GLY A 131 8.16 -10.74 2.65
CA GLY A 131 6.83 -11.04 2.12
C GLY A 131 6.19 -9.85 1.39
N VAL A 132 5.11 -10.12 0.66
CA VAL A 132 4.54 -9.14 -0.28
C VAL A 132 3.70 -8.05 0.40
N LEU A 133 3.15 -8.30 1.60
CA LEU A 133 2.30 -7.37 2.33
C LEU A 133 2.98 -6.92 3.62
N ASP A 134 3.02 -5.63 3.87
CA ASP A 134 3.44 -5.07 5.15
C ASP A 134 2.26 -4.41 5.86
N ARG A 135 2.28 -4.43 7.18
CA ARG A 135 1.35 -3.68 8.04
C ARG A 135 2.14 -2.76 8.95
N VAL A 136 2.15 -1.48 8.61
CA VAL A 136 2.84 -0.44 9.41
C VAL A 136 1.89 0.03 10.49
N HIS A 137 2.31 -0.13 11.76
CA HIS A 137 1.52 0.24 12.93
C HIS A 137 1.85 1.64 13.41
N PHE A 138 0.81 2.44 13.66
CA PHE A 138 0.83 3.68 14.44
C PHE A 138 -0.16 3.55 15.62
N ASP A 139 -0.18 4.48 16.55
CA ASP A 139 -0.96 4.39 17.79
C ASP A 139 -2.47 4.09 17.57
N HIS A 140 -3.09 4.74 16.59
CA HIS A 140 -4.53 4.59 16.30
C HIS A 140 -4.83 4.14 14.86
N MET A 141 -3.79 3.78 14.09
CA MET A 141 -3.96 3.43 12.69
C MET A 141 -2.93 2.40 12.26
N SER A 142 -3.35 1.40 11.55
CA SER A 142 -2.47 0.50 10.80
C SER A 142 -2.59 0.77 9.31
N VAL A 143 -1.48 0.76 8.59
CA VAL A 143 -1.46 0.98 7.15
C VAL A 143 -0.91 -0.24 6.45
N TYR A 144 -1.70 -0.83 5.56
CA TYR A 144 -1.26 -1.94 4.72
C TYR A 144 -0.56 -1.42 3.46
N VAL A 145 0.61 -1.97 3.18
CA VAL A 145 1.48 -1.53 2.08
C VAL A 145 1.98 -2.75 1.31
N GLY A 146 1.89 -2.73 -0.02
CA GLY A 146 2.51 -3.75 -0.87
C GLY A 146 4.02 -3.55 -0.95
N ARG A 147 4.79 -4.62 -0.76
CA ARG A 147 6.26 -4.65 -0.84
C ARG A 147 6.70 -5.54 -1.99
N GLY A 148 7.42 -4.97 -2.94
CA GLY A 148 7.94 -5.67 -4.12
C GLY A 148 7.79 -4.87 -5.38
N VAL A 149 8.39 -5.36 -6.45
CA VAL A 149 8.31 -4.75 -7.79
C VAL A 149 6.86 -4.73 -8.26
N GLY A 150 6.28 -3.53 -8.28
CA GLY A 150 4.85 -3.29 -8.54
C GLY A 150 4.07 -2.75 -7.33
N GLY A 151 4.66 -2.73 -6.13
CA GLY A 151 4.09 -2.12 -4.93
C GLY A 151 2.65 -2.58 -4.64
N GLY A 152 1.76 -1.63 -4.32
CA GLY A 152 0.36 -1.90 -3.98
C GLY A 152 -0.45 -2.61 -5.06
N SER A 153 0.02 -2.63 -6.34
CA SER A 153 -0.66 -3.36 -7.42
C SER A 153 -0.65 -4.87 -7.21
N LEU A 154 0.32 -5.38 -6.46
CA LEU A 154 0.43 -6.81 -6.15
C LEU A 154 -0.67 -7.29 -5.21
N VAL A 155 -1.10 -6.45 -4.26
CA VAL A 155 -1.91 -6.85 -3.09
C VAL A 155 -3.34 -6.29 -3.05
N ASN A 156 -3.71 -5.37 -3.96
CA ASN A 156 -5.04 -4.76 -3.97
C ASN A 156 -6.14 -5.63 -4.59
N GLY A 157 -7.40 -5.28 -4.34
CA GLY A 157 -8.60 -5.94 -4.88
C GLY A 157 -8.94 -5.58 -6.33
N SER A 158 -8.05 -4.91 -7.08
CA SER A 158 -8.16 -4.62 -8.52
C SER A 158 -9.24 -3.59 -8.95
N MET A 159 -10.04 -3.00 -8.06
CA MET A 159 -11.11 -2.05 -8.41
C MET A 159 -10.57 -0.74 -8.98
N ALA A 160 -10.76 -0.52 -10.28
CA ALA A 160 -10.18 0.57 -11.07
C ALA A 160 -11.16 1.73 -11.28
N VAL A 161 -11.66 2.29 -10.19
CA VAL A 161 -12.69 3.33 -10.21
C VAL A 161 -12.08 4.71 -10.43
N THR A 162 -12.70 5.50 -11.31
CA THR A 162 -12.40 6.93 -11.48
C THR A 162 -13.32 7.73 -10.55
N PRO A 163 -12.83 8.72 -9.79
CA PRO A 163 -13.66 9.51 -8.90
C PRO A 163 -14.74 10.31 -9.66
N PRO A 164 -15.85 10.69 -9.01
CA PRO A 164 -16.80 11.64 -9.61
C PRO A 164 -16.09 12.96 -9.95
N ARG A 165 -16.33 13.48 -11.17
CA ARG A 165 -15.59 14.65 -11.70
C ARG A 165 -15.71 15.89 -10.81
N SER A 166 -16.91 16.17 -10.29
CA SER A 166 -17.14 17.31 -9.39
C SER A 166 -16.33 17.18 -8.09
N TYR A 167 -16.24 15.96 -7.55
CA TYR A 167 -15.49 15.72 -6.34
C TYR A 167 -13.98 15.76 -6.58
N PHE A 168 -13.51 15.24 -7.72
CA PHE A 168 -12.12 15.39 -8.13
C PHE A 168 -11.73 16.88 -8.21
N ALA A 169 -12.53 17.71 -8.88
CA ALA A 169 -12.27 19.15 -8.99
C ALA A 169 -12.26 19.85 -7.62
N GLU A 170 -13.10 19.41 -6.67
CA GLU A 170 -13.07 19.92 -5.30
C GLU A 170 -11.77 19.55 -4.57
N GLN A 171 -11.29 18.31 -4.73
CA GLN A 171 -10.07 17.84 -4.08
C GLN A 171 -8.80 18.42 -4.71
N PHE A 172 -8.84 18.72 -6.00
CA PHE A 172 -7.71 19.21 -6.79
C PHE A 172 -8.04 20.53 -7.51
N PRO A 173 -8.29 21.62 -6.77
CA PRO A 173 -8.78 22.87 -7.38
C PRO A 173 -7.78 23.53 -8.34
N THR A 174 -6.51 23.14 -8.30
CA THR A 174 -5.45 23.65 -9.18
C THR A 174 -5.13 22.73 -10.35
N VAL A 175 -5.83 21.58 -10.45
CA VAL A 175 -5.65 20.61 -11.54
C VAL A 175 -6.83 20.72 -12.49
N ASP A 176 -6.53 20.89 -13.78
CA ASP A 176 -7.56 20.92 -14.82
C ASP A 176 -8.27 19.56 -14.91
N ALA A 177 -9.57 19.57 -14.55
CA ALA A 177 -10.39 18.38 -14.61
C ALA A 177 -10.68 17.93 -16.05
N ASP A 178 -10.75 18.86 -17.02
CA ASP A 178 -10.94 18.50 -18.44
C ASP A 178 -9.73 17.76 -18.98
N GLU A 179 -8.52 18.21 -18.66
CA GLU A 179 -7.27 17.54 -19.00
C GLU A 179 -7.22 16.13 -18.38
N MET A 180 -7.59 16.00 -17.11
CA MET A 180 -7.56 14.71 -16.41
C MET A 180 -8.56 13.71 -17.01
N TYR A 181 -9.82 14.12 -17.19
CA TYR A 181 -10.87 13.21 -17.67
C TYR A 181 -10.82 12.99 -19.19
N GLY A 182 -10.28 13.94 -19.95
CA GLY A 182 -10.11 13.82 -21.39
C GLY A 182 -8.85 13.06 -21.80
N THR A 183 -7.78 13.12 -21.00
CA THR A 183 -6.47 12.59 -21.40
C THR A 183 -5.90 11.58 -20.39
N TYR A 184 -5.69 11.98 -19.13
CA TYR A 184 -4.84 11.18 -18.23
C TYR A 184 -5.57 10.00 -17.59
N PHE A 185 -6.84 10.12 -17.20
CA PHE A 185 -7.63 8.97 -16.76
C PHE A 185 -7.80 7.92 -17.87
N PRO A 186 -8.19 8.27 -19.13
CA PRO A 186 -8.22 7.32 -20.22
C PRO A 186 -6.87 6.63 -20.48
N ARG A 187 -5.77 7.39 -20.47
CA ARG A 187 -4.40 6.86 -20.67
C ARG A 187 -4.02 5.87 -19.58
N ALA A 188 -4.22 6.23 -18.30
CA ALA A 188 -3.94 5.36 -17.16
C ALA A 188 -4.76 4.06 -17.21
N ARG A 189 -6.07 4.18 -17.49
CA ARG A 189 -6.96 3.01 -17.60
C ARG A 189 -6.56 2.07 -18.74
N ALA A 190 -6.21 2.61 -19.89
CA ALA A 190 -5.73 1.82 -21.04
C ALA A 190 -4.42 1.09 -20.73
N ALA A 191 -3.44 1.79 -20.16
CA ALA A 191 -2.14 1.20 -19.82
C ALA A 191 -2.22 0.16 -18.71
N LEU A 192 -3.13 0.32 -17.75
CA LEU A 192 -3.42 -0.65 -16.69
C LEU A 192 -4.27 -1.84 -17.20
N GLY A 193 -4.78 -1.79 -18.43
CA GLY A 193 -5.63 -2.83 -18.99
C GLY A 193 -6.97 -2.98 -18.30
N VAL A 194 -7.58 -1.86 -17.87
CA VAL A 194 -8.86 -1.84 -17.17
C VAL A 194 -9.97 -2.43 -18.03
N ASN A 195 -10.75 -3.33 -17.45
CA ASN A 195 -11.91 -3.98 -18.09
C ASN A 195 -13.06 -4.15 -17.08
N THR A 196 -14.21 -4.63 -17.55
CA THR A 196 -15.42 -4.85 -16.74
C THR A 196 -15.88 -6.29 -16.83
N VAL A 197 -16.53 -6.78 -15.78
CA VAL A 197 -17.18 -8.09 -15.80
C VAL A 197 -18.32 -8.10 -16.81
N ASP A 198 -18.49 -9.22 -17.50
CA ASP A 198 -19.66 -9.46 -18.35
C ASP A 198 -20.91 -9.55 -17.46
N PRO A 199 -21.95 -8.70 -17.70
CA PRO A 199 -23.15 -8.70 -16.87
C PRO A 199 -23.93 -10.03 -16.92
N ALA A 200 -23.98 -10.71 -18.07
CA ALA A 200 -24.69 -11.96 -18.19
C ALA A 200 -23.98 -13.08 -17.40
N TRP A 201 -22.65 -13.11 -17.46
CA TRP A 201 -21.87 -14.02 -16.63
C TRP A 201 -22.00 -13.69 -15.14
N PHE A 202 -21.98 -12.41 -14.77
CA PHE A 202 -22.20 -11.99 -13.39
C PHE A 202 -23.55 -12.48 -12.84
N GLU A 203 -24.63 -12.43 -13.64
CA GLU A 203 -25.95 -12.88 -13.20
C GLU A 203 -26.04 -14.41 -13.04
N SER A 204 -25.31 -15.18 -13.84
CA SER A 204 -25.39 -16.64 -13.88
C SER A 204 -24.39 -17.35 -12.98
N THR A 205 -23.22 -16.74 -12.70
CA THR A 205 -22.15 -17.41 -11.98
C THR A 205 -22.39 -17.44 -10.45
N GLU A 206 -22.03 -18.55 -9.80
CA GLU A 206 -22.04 -18.64 -8.34
C GLU A 206 -20.99 -17.73 -7.68
N TRP A 207 -19.88 -17.45 -8.37
CA TRP A 207 -18.73 -16.71 -7.84
C TRP A 207 -19.05 -15.26 -7.46
N TYR A 208 -20.16 -14.70 -7.95
CA TYR A 208 -20.66 -13.37 -7.59
C TYR A 208 -22.02 -13.37 -6.89
N ARG A 209 -22.45 -14.51 -6.35
CA ARG A 209 -23.69 -14.59 -5.56
C ARG A 209 -23.69 -13.58 -4.39
N PHE A 210 -22.56 -13.41 -3.71
CA PHE A 210 -22.41 -12.44 -2.62
C PHE A 210 -22.71 -10.99 -3.07
N SER A 211 -22.27 -10.61 -4.26
CA SER A 211 -22.56 -9.29 -4.84
C SER A 211 -24.03 -9.13 -5.19
N ARG A 212 -24.67 -10.16 -5.75
CA ARG A 212 -26.12 -10.13 -6.08
C ARG A 212 -27.00 -10.06 -4.83
N VAL A 213 -26.66 -10.76 -3.77
CA VAL A 213 -27.36 -10.65 -2.48
C VAL A 213 -27.23 -9.25 -1.90
N SER A 214 -26.03 -8.70 -1.89
CA SER A 214 -25.79 -7.34 -1.41
C SER A 214 -26.47 -6.29 -2.27
N ARG A 215 -26.49 -6.45 -3.60
CA ARG A 215 -27.26 -5.61 -4.53
C ARG A 215 -28.74 -5.61 -4.20
N LYS A 216 -29.36 -6.79 -4.09
CA LYS A 216 -30.77 -6.96 -3.70
C LYS A 216 -31.10 -6.21 -2.40
N HIS A 217 -30.21 -6.31 -1.40
CA HIS A 217 -30.40 -5.63 -0.12
C HIS A 217 -30.30 -4.10 -0.24
N ALA A 218 -29.40 -3.59 -1.06
CA ALA A 218 -29.24 -2.16 -1.30
C ALA A 218 -30.45 -1.60 -2.08
N GLU A 219 -30.85 -2.25 -3.17
CA GLU A 219 -31.97 -1.85 -4.03
C GLU A 219 -33.31 -1.80 -3.29
N LYS A 220 -33.52 -2.71 -2.32
CA LYS A 220 -34.70 -2.68 -1.45
C LYS A 220 -34.83 -1.40 -0.63
N THR A 221 -33.72 -0.66 -0.42
CA THR A 221 -33.70 0.65 0.25
C THR A 221 -33.73 1.83 -0.72
N GLY A 222 -33.85 1.60 -2.02
CA GLY A 222 -33.75 2.60 -3.06
C GLY A 222 -32.31 3.08 -3.33
N LEU A 223 -31.30 2.38 -2.81
CA LEU A 223 -29.90 2.68 -3.10
C LEU A 223 -29.48 2.12 -4.47
N ARG A 224 -28.69 2.91 -5.19
CA ARG A 224 -28.13 2.50 -6.48
C ARG A 224 -26.91 1.60 -6.26
N THR A 225 -26.79 0.57 -7.08
CA THR A 225 -25.57 -0.20 -7.22
C THR A 225 -24.96 0.00 -8.60
N THR A 226 -23.66 -0.14 -8.71
CA THR A 226 -22.94 0.04 -9.97
C THR A 226 -21.87 -1.02 -10.14
N PHE A 227 -21.70 -1.51 -11.36
CA PHE A 227 -20.52 -2.27 -11.71
C PHE A 227 -19.28 -1.39 -11.67
N VAL A 228 -18.20 -1.93 -11.14
CA VAL A 228 -16.91 -1.25 -11.09
C VAL A 228 -15.92 -1.91 -12.03
N PRO A 229 -15.13 -1.12 -12.76
CA PRO A 229 -14.06 -1.65 -13.60
C PRO A 229 -12.94 -2.22 -12.75
N SER A 230 -12.14 -3.11 -13.35
CA SER A 230 -11.08 -3.85 -12.68
C SER A 230 -9.83 -3.96 -13.54
N VAL A 231 -8.68 -4.16 -12.90
CA VAL A 231 -7.44 -4.58 -13.55
C VAL A 231 -7.24 -6.09 -13.51
N TYR A 232 -8.25 -6.86 -13.12
CA TYR A 232 -8.26 -8.31 -13.28
C TYR A 232 -8.83 -8.70 -14.66
N ASP A 233 -8.21 -9.66 -15.34
CA ASP A 233 -8.69 -10.17 -16.63
C ASP A 233 -9.92 -11.07 -16.41
N PHE A 234 -11.12 -10.57 -16.70
CA PHE A 234 -12.34 -11.33 -16.54
C PHE A 234 -12.46 -12.49 -17.54
N GLY A 235 -11.82 -12.42 -18.71
CA GLY A 235 -11.70 -13.55 -19.63
C GLY A 235 -10.88 -14.69 -19.02
N HIS A 236 -9.81 -14.37 -18.27
CA HIS A 236 -9.08 -15.36 -17.48
C HIS A 236 -9.98 -15.93 -16.38
N MET A 237 -10.69 -15.09 -15.62
CA MET A 237 -11.58 -15.54 -14.55
C MET A 237 -12.69 -16.48 -15.03
N GLN A 238 -13.27 -16.23 -16.22
CA GLN A 238 -14.24 -17.15 -16.82
C GLN A 238 -13.61 -18.52 -17.13
N ARG A 239 -12.34 -18.54 -17.60
CA ARG A 239 -11.60 -19.79 -17.81
C ARG A 239 -11.24 -20.48 -16.48
N GLU A 240 -10.95 -19.72 -15.40
CA GLU A 240 -10.81 -20.29 -14.05
C GLU A 240 -12.10 -21.02 -13.61
N ALA A 241 -13.26 -20.37 -13.83
CA ALA A 241 -14.56 -20.94 -13.49
C ALA A 241 -14.89 -22.19 -14.31
N ALA A 242 -14.51 -22.21 -15.59
CA ALA A 242 -14.67 -23.35 -16.49
C ALA A 242 -13.63 -24.48 -16.25
N GLY A 243 -12.63 -24.28 -15.40
CA GLY A 243 -11.56 -25.25 -15.15
C GLY A 243 -10.53 -25.36 -16.28
N THR A 244 -10.51 -24.41 -17.22
CA THR A 244 -9.59 -24.38 -18.39
C THR A 244 -8.39 -23.45 -18.19
N ALA A 245 -8.29 -22.78 -17.03
CA ALA A 245 -7.12 -22.01 -16.62
C ALA A 245 -6.84 -22.22 -15.11
N PRO A 246 -5.60 -22.02 -14.66
CA PRO A 246 -5.24 -22.10 -13.25
C PRO A 246 -6.04 -21.06 -12.43
N LYS A 247 -6.58 -21.48 -11.28
CA LYS A 247 -7.32 -20.59 -10.38
C LYS A 247 -6.37 -19.63 -9.66
N SER A 248 -6.76 -18.37 -9.60
CA SER A 248 -6.12 -17.29 -8.85
C SER A 248 -7.17 -16.52 -8.06
N ALA A 249 -7.97 -15.65 -8.69
CA ALA A 249 -9.06 -14.97 -8.00
C ALA A 249 -10.13 -15.94 -7.46
N LEU A 250 -10.43 -17.00 -8.18
CA LEU A 250 -11.34 -18.07 -7.74
C LEU A 250 -10.64 -19.12 -6.87
N GLY A 251 -9.35 -18.96 -6.61
CA GLY A 251 -8.52 -19.78 -5.73
C GLY A 251 -8.17 -19.13 -4.39
N GLY A 252 -8.77 -17.98 -4.06
CA GLY A 252 -8.53 -17.31 -2.78
C GLY A 252 -7.28 -16.41 -2.74
N GLU A 253 -6.77 -15.97 -3.90
CA GLU A 253 -5.60 -15.10 -4.00
C GLU A 253 -6.03 -13.63 -4.11
N VAL A 254 -5.54 -12.76 -3.22
CA VAL A 254 -5.75 -11.29 -3.26
C VAL A 254 -4.69 -10.51 -2.48
N ILE A 255 -4.77 -10.48 -1.14
CA ILE A 255 -3.92 -9.59 -0.32
C ILE A 255 -2.47 -10.05 -0.25
N TYR A 256 -2.19 -11.29 -0.57
CA TYR A 256 -0.84 -11.84 -0.65
C TYR A 256 -0.37 -12.05 -2.11
N GLY A 257 -0.99 -11.34 -3.05
CA GLY A 257 -0.69 -11.38 -4.47
C GLY A 257 -1.65 -12.27 -5.27
N ASN A 258 -1.44 -12.29 -6.60
CA ASN A 258 -2.19 -13.11 -7.54
C ASN A 258 -1.25 -13.73 -8.57
N ASN A 259 -1.31 -15.03 -8.74
CA ASN A 259 -0.46 -15.74 -9.70
C ASN A 259 -0.90 -15.50 -11.16
N HIS A 260 -2.20 -15.40 -11.40
CA HIS A 260 -2.77 -15.29 -12.74
C HIS A 260 -3.85 -14.21 -12.81
N GLY A 261 -4.17 -13.76 -14.03
CA GLY A 261 -5.31 -12.89 -14.32
C GLY A 261 -5.16 -11.42 -13.90
N LYS A 262 -4.43 -11.11 -12.83
CA LYS A 262 -4.23 -9.73 -12.38
C LYS A 262 -3.19 -9.02 -13.22
N ARG A 263 -3.54 -7.86 -13.75
CA ARG A 263 -2.68 -6.97 -14.54
C ARG A 263 -1.96 -5.98 -13.61
N SER A 264 -1.08 -6.52 -12.75
CA SER A 264 -0.23 -5.73 -11.86
C SER A 264 0.84 -4.96 -12.61
N LEU A 265 1.50 -4.01 -11.97
CA LEU A 265 2.44 -3.09 -12.62
C LEU A 265 3.68 -3.80 -13.19
N ASP A 266 4.12 -4.90 -12.57
CA ASP A 266 5.19 -5.76 -13.09
C ASP A 266 4.87 -6.33 -14.48
N LYS A 267 3.58 -6.54 -14.78
CA LYS A 267 3.06 -7.06 -16.06
C LYS A 267 2.63 -5.95 -17.04
N THR A 268 2.57 -4.71 -16.61
CA THR A 268 2.07 -3.56 -17.39
C THR A 268 3.15 -2.47 -17.50
N TYR A 269 3.06 -1.43 -16.69
CA TYR A 269 3.97 -0.28 -16.77
C TYR A 269 5.45 -0.65 -16.63
N LEU A 270 5.81 -1.51 -15.68
CA LEU A 270 7.20 -1.88 -15.46
C LEU A 270 7.71 -2.83 -16.56
N ALA A 271 6.88 -3.75 -17.04
CA ALA A 271 7.23 -4.54 -18.21
C ALA A 271 7.53 -3.65 -19.42
N GLY A 272 6.68 -2.64 -19.66
CA GLY A 272 6.93 -1.63 -20.71
C GLY A 272 8.21 -0.81 -20.46
N ALA A 273 8.46 -0.42 -19.20
CA ALA A 273 9.66 0.34 -18.83
C ALA A 273 10.95 -0.47 -19.10
N LEU A 274 10.99 -1.71 -18.65
CA LEU A 274 12.12 -2.63 -18.91
C LEU A 274 12.30 -2.89 -20.41
N GLY A 275 11.19 -3.02 -21.15
CA GLY A 275 11.19 -3.22 -22.61
C GLY A 275 11.82 -2.07 -23.40
N THR A 276 11.97 -0.88 -22.82
CA THR A 276 12.70 0.25 -23.46
C THR A 276 14.21 0.03 -23.54
N GLY A 277 14.77 -0.89 -22.75
CA GLY A 277 16.21 -1.09 -22.60
C GLY A 277 16.95 0.07 -21.89
N LYS A 278 16.20 1.04 -21.33
CA LYS A 278 16.75 2.22 -20.62
C LYS A 278 16.55 2.17 -19.10
N VAL A 279 15.73 1.24 -18.63
CA VAL A 279 15.34 1.13 -17.22
C VAL A 279 15.88 -0.15 -16.62
N THR A 280 16.48 -0.04 -15.43
CA THR A 280 16.88 -1.17 -14.58
C THR A 280 16.16 -1.07 -13.24
N VAL A 281 15.84 -2.21 -12.64
CA VAL A 281 15.21 -2.27 -11.30
C VAL A 281 16.16 -3.02 -10.37
N HIS A 282 16.59 -2.34 -9.30
CA HIS A 282 17.36 -2.92 -8.21
C HIS A 282 16.39 -3.25 -7.07
N THR A 283 16.36 -4.50 -6.66
CA THR A 283 15.45 -5.01 -5.64
C THR A 283 16.16 -5.26 -4.32
N LEU A 284 15.40 -5.26 -3.22
CA LEU A 284 15.91 -5.35 -1.87
C LEU A 284 16.86 -4.17 -1.53
N GLU A 285 16.66 -3.03 -2.18
CA GLU A 285 17.40 -1.78 -2.00
C GLU A 285 16.54 -0.79 -1.22
N LYS A 286 16.77 -0.70 0.08
CA LYS A 286 16.05 0.21 0.98
C LYS A 286 16.76 1.55 1.04
N VAL A 287 16.27 2.56 0.33
CA VAL A 287 16.78 3.93 0.45
C VAL A 287 16.52 4.45 1.85
N ARG A 288 17.58 4.96 2.51
CA ARG A 288 17.53 5.47 3.88
C ARG A 288 17.75 6.97 3.98
N ALA A 289 18.55 7.53 3.09
CA ALA A 289 18.85 8.96 3.13
C ALA A 289 18.86 9.54 1.72
N ILE A 290 18.51 10.82 1.64
CA ILE A 290 18.60 11.65 0.45
C ILE A 290 19.35 12.92 0.84
N SER A 291 20.36 13.28 0.08
CA SER A 291 21.08 14.55 0.19
C SER A 291 21.25 15.18 -1.18
N ARG A 292 21.71 16.42 -1.22
CA ARG A 292 22.03 17.12 -2.46
C ARG A 292 23.44 17.68 -2.39
N ALA A 293 24.28 17.29 -3.31
CA ALA A 293 25.65 17.81 -3.45
C ALA A 293 25.66 19.28 -3.94
N PRO A 294 26.75 20.01 -3.76
CA PRO A 294 26.88 21.42 -4.18
C PRO A 294 26.67 21.66 -5.69
N ASP A 295 26.97 20.66 -6.54
CA ASP A 295 26.73 20.68 -7.98
C ASP A 295 25.27 20.44 -8.38
N GLY A 296 24.40 20.16 -7.39
CA GLY A 296 22.98 19.90 -7.57
C GLY A 296 22.62 18.45 -7.78
N THR A 297 23.58 17.53 -7.80
CA THR A 297 23.38 16.08 -7.86
C THR A 297 22.71 15.57 -6.59
N TYR A 298 21.68 14.75 -6.72
CA TYR A 298 21.10 14.01 -5.59
C TYR A 298 21.93 12.77 -5.30
N VAL A 299 22.26 12.58 -4.03
CA VAL A 299 22.97 11.42 -3.51
C VAL A 299 22.05 10.66 -2.58
N LEU A 300 21.89 9.38 -2.84
CA LEU A 300 21.01 8.47 -2.10
C LEU A 300 21.87 7.44 -1.39
N THR A 301 21.62 7.22 -0.09
CA THR A 301 22.17 6.07 0.63
C THR A 301 21.11 4.98 0.71
N ALA A 302 21.42 3.80 0.22
CA ALA A 302 20.54 2.64 0.25
C ALA A 302 21.21 1.42 0.90
N ASP A 303 20.45 0.69 1.72
CA ASP A 303 20.86 -0.59 2.26
C ASP A 303 20.31 -1.71 1.38
N ARG A 304 21.21 -2.53 0.86
CA ARG A 304 20.84 -3.80 0.25
C ARG A 304 20.65 -4.83 1.37
N ILE A 305 19.45 -5.40 1.44
CA ILE A 305 19.10 -6.40 2.44
C ILE A 305 19.04 -7.80 1.82
N ASP A 306 19.32 -8.83 2.62
CA ASP A 306 19.08 -10.22 2.23
C ASP A 306 17.65 -10.68 2.59
N GLU A 307 17.32 -11.93 2.28
CA GLU A 307 16.01 -12.52 2.56
C GLU A 307 15.73 -12.69 4.07
N THR A 308 16.71 -12.51 4.94
CA THR A 308 16.55 -12.48 6.40
C THR A 308 16.30 -11.05 6.92
N GLY A 309 16.42 -10.04 6.08
CA GLY A 309 16.33 -8.63 6.43
C GLY A 309 17.63 -8.03 6.96
N ARG A 310 18.73 -8.78 6.91
CA ARG A 310 20.04 -8.27 7.31
C ARG A 310 20.60 -7.38 6.20
N VAL A 311 21.17 -6.24 6.58
CA VAL A 311 21.93 -5.38 5.67
C VAL A 311 23.22 -6.09 5.29
N VAL A 312 23.38 -6.37 4.00
CA VAL A 312 24.58 -7.03 3.44
C VAL A 312 25.53 -6.04 2.81
N GLU A 313 25.03 -4.86 2.43
CA GLU A 313 25.81 -3.79 1.80
C GLU A 313 25.07 -2.47 1.96
N THR A 314 25.81 -1.37 2.12
CA THR A 314 25.27 -0.01 2.01
C THR A 314 25.92 0.66 0.80
N LYS A 315 25.10 1.14 -0.12
CA LYS A 315 25.51 1.77 -1.39
C LYS A 315 25.12 3.21 -1.47
N GLU A 316 25.86 3.94 -2.28
CA GLU A 316 25.50 5.28 -2.73
C GLU A 316 25.08 5.27 -4.20
N TYR A 317 24.05 6.06 -4.49
CA TYR A 317 23.52 6.28 -5.84
C TYR A 317 23.48 7.78 -6.13
N GLY A 318 23.87 8.17 -7.35
CA GLY A 318 23.87 9.56 -7.78
C GLY A 318 22.94 9.81 -8.97
N CYS A 319 22.17 10.92 -8.96
CA CYS A 319 21.35 11.30 -10.10
C CYS A 319 21.12 12.81 -10.22
N THR A 320 20.79 13.25 -11.44
CA THR A 320 20.36 14.62 -11.73
C THR A 320 18.88 14.82 -11.43
N TYR A 321 18.04 13.82 -11.80
CA TYR A 321 16.59 13.84 -11.64
C TYR A 321 16.16 12.75 -10.66
N LEU A 322 15.52 13.16 -9.57
CA LEU A 322 15.07 12.23 -8.53
C LEU A 322 13.54 12.20 -8.44
N PHE A 323 12.96 11.02 -8.63
CA PHE A 323 11.52 10.77 -8.56
C PHE A 323 11.16 9.92 -7.35
N LEU A 324 10.26 10.41 -6.52
CA LEU A 324 9.78 9.74 -5.33
C LEU A 324 8.44 9.04 -5.62
N GLY A 325 8.47 7.71 -5.63
CA GLY A 325 7.36 6.80 -5.86
C GLY A 325 7.20 5.77 -4.73
N GLY A 326 7.74 6.06 -3.54
CA GLY A 326 7.74 5.17 -2.37
C GLY A 326 6.37 5.03 -1.66
N GLY A 327 5.32 5.65 -2.21
CA GLY A 327 3.99 5.69 -1.62
C GLY A 327 3.85 6.73 -0.52
N SER A 328 2.62 6.94 -0.04
CA SER A 328 2.31 7.99 0.95
C SER A 328 3.24 7.94 2.18
N LEU A 329 3.51 6.74 2.71
CA LEU A 329 4.39 6.58 3.88
C LEU A 329 5.87 6.76 3.50
N GLY A 330 6.35 5.97 2.53
CA GLY A 330 7.78 5.91 2.21
C GLY A 330 8.34 7.22 1.68
N THR A 331 7.63 7.88 0.75
CA THR A 331 8.00 9.20 0.24
C THR A 331 8.02 10.26 1.34
N THR A 332 6.97 10.28 2.17
CA THR A 332 6.87 11.26 3.27
C THR A 332 7.96 11.04 4.32
N GLU A 333 8.24 9.79 4.68
CA GLU A 333 9.31 9.44 5.63
C GLU A 333 10.67 9.90 5.13
N LEU A 334 11.01 9.63 3.87
CA LEU A 334 12.29 10.03 3.29
C LEU A 334 12.48 11.55 3.28
N LEU A 335 11.44 12.31 2.91
CA LEU A 335 11.51 13.76 2.88
C LEU A 335 11.54 14.37 4.30
N LEU A 336 10.73 13.85 5.23
CA LEU A 336 10.78 14.32 6.62
C LEU A 336 12.12 14.00 7.26
N ARG A 337 12.64 12.77 7.08
CA ARG A 337 13.97 12.40 7.56
C ARG A 337 15.03 13.36 7.01
N ALA A 338 15.03 13.63 5.70
CA ALA A 338 15.98 14.53 5.07
C ALA A 338 15.88 15.97 5.59
N ARG A 339 14.70 16.47 5.91
CA ARG A 339 14.50 17.78 6.54
C ARG A 339 15.02 17.80 7.97
N GLU A 340 14.58 16.87 8.79
CA GLU A 340 14.89 16.84 10.23
C GLU A 340 16.38 16.52 10.52
N THR A 341 17.04 15.77 9.63
CA THR A 341 18.50 15.52 9.71
C THR A 341 19.34 16.60 9.03
N GLY A 342 18.73 17.59 8.38
CA GLY A 342 19.39 18.70 7.74
C GLY A 342 20.04 18.38 6.39
N THR A 343 19.79 17.21 5.79
CA THR A 343 20.33 16.86 4.46
C THR A 343 19.58 17.54 3.32
N LEU A 344 18.30 17.91 3.54
CA LEU A 344 17.47 18.74 2.67
C LEU A 344 16.71 19.81 3.49
N PRO A 345 17.40 20.80 4.09
CA PRO A 345 16.79 21.74 5.04
C PRO A 345 15.79 22.73 4.42
N ALA A 346 15.85 22.95 3.10
CA ALA A 346 14.95 23.88 2.39
C ALA A 346 13.60 23.27 2.01
N LEU A 347 13.29 22.04 2.45
CA LEU A 347 11.98 21.44 2.22
C LEU A 347 10.86 22.25 2.91
N ASP A 348 9.76 22.44 2.18
CA ASP A 348 8.58 23.17 2.66
C ASP A 348 8.02 22.54 3.95
N ALA A 349 7.59 23.38 4.88
CA ALA A 349 7.03 22.97 6.17
C ALA A 349 5.75 22.11 6.04
N SER A 350 5.06 22.17 4.89
CA SER A 350 3.88 21.35 4.62
C SER A 350 4.19 19.88 4.25
N VAL A 351 5.47 19.52 4.09
CA VAL A 351 5.87 18.11 4.00
C VAL A 351 5.48 17.41 5.30
N GLY A 352 4.78 16.28 5.18
CA GLY A 352 4.19 15.53 6.27
C GLY A 352 2.70 15.83 6.49
N ALA A 353 2.18 16.96 6.02
CA ALA A 353 0.81 17.37 6.27
C ALA A 353 -0.22 16.79 5.29
N GLY A 354 -1.48 16.77 5.70
CA GLY A 354 -2.62 16.45 4.85
C GLY A 354 -2.84 14.96 4.59
N TRP A 355 -2.38 14.09 5.48
CA TRP A 355 -2.59 12.65 5.39
C TRP A 355 -4.03 12.25 5.74
N GLY A 356 -4.53 11.20 5.07
CA GLY A 356 -5.84 10.61 5.35
C GLY A 356 -5.96 9.18 4.85
N THR A 357 -6.99 8.49 5.35
CA THR A 357 -7.28 7.07 5.12
C THR A 357 -8.10 6.80 3.87
N ASN A 358 -8.35 7.78 3.01
CA ASN A 358 -9.38 7.74 1.97
C ASN A 358 -10.81 7.53 2.52
N GLY A 359 -11.02 7.76 3.82
CA GLY A 359 -12.32 7.58 4.48
C GLY A 359 -12.77 6.12 4.60
N ASN A 360 -11.82 5.18 4.63
CA ASN A 360 -12.09 3.75 4.66
C ASN A 360 -12.68 3.28 5.99
N VAL A 361 -13.74 2.46 5.91
CA VAL A 361 -14.30 1.70 7.03
C VAL A 361 -14.75 0.34 6.53
N MET A 362 -14.26 -0.74 7.12
CA MET A 362 -14.79 -2.08 6.85
C MET A 362 -15.89 -2.47 7.83
N LEU A 363 -16.87 -3.23 7.35
CA LEU A 363 -17.95 -3.77 8.17
C LEU A 363 -18.54 -5.05 7.57
N GLY A 364 -19.09 -5.89 8.43
CA GLY A 364 -19.83 -7.07 8.03
C GLY A 364 -21.28 -7.03 8.52
N ARG A 365 -22.16 -7.68 7.75
CA ARG A 365 -23.59 -7.83 8.08
C ARG A 365 -23.97 -9.31 8.06
N ALA A 366 -24.77 -9.74 9.02
CA ALA A 366 -25.35 -11.06 9.02
C ALA A 366 -26.64 -11.05 8.19
N ASN A 367 -26.69 -11.88 7.16
CA ASN A 367 -27.87 -12.12 6.36
C ASN A 367 -28.73 -13.25 6.98
N HIS A 368 -29.95 -13.41 6.48
CA HIS A 368 -30.77 -14.56 6.84
C HIS A 368 -30.23 -15.86 6.23
N LEU A 369 -30.52 -17.00 6.86
CA LEU A 369 -30.08 -18.32 6.38
C LEU A 369 -30.63 -18.71 5.00
N TRP A 370 -31.75 -18.12 4.59
CA TRP A 370 -32.34 -18.30 3.25
C TRP A 370 -31.80 -17.32 2.20
N ASP A 371 -30.96 -16.37 2.60
CA ASP A 371 -30.38 -15.36 1.71
C ASP A 371 -28.83 -15.41 1.77
N THR A 372 -28.30 -16.58 1.46
CA THR A 372 -26.88 -16.88 1.60
C THR A 372 -26.06 -16.28 0.46
N VAL A 373 -24.85 -15.83 0.79
CA VAL A 373 -23.88 -15.26 -0.17
C VAL A 373 -23.07 -16.32 -0.93
N GLY A 374 -23.26 -17.61 -0.60
CA GLY A 374 -22.52 -18.73 -1.20
C GLY A 374 -21.11 -18.92 -0.62
N ALA A 375 -20.61 -20.16 -0.72
CA ALA A 375 -19.26 -20.54 -0.28
C ALA A 375 -18.19 -20.10 -1.29
N ASN A 376 -18.51 -20.19 -2.57
CA ASN A 376 -17.60 -19.85 -3.66
C ASN A 376 -17.69 -18.34 -3.94
N GLN A 377 -16.64 -17.60 -3.61
CA GLN A 377 -16.59 -16.17 -3.82
C GLN A 377 -15.31 -15.80 -4.57
N SER A 378 -15.44 -15.02 -5.65
CA SER A 378 -14.30 -14.39 -6.29
C SER A 378 -13.66 -13.38 -5.34
N THR A 379 -12.32 -13.37 -5.26
CA THR A 379 -11.59 -12.39 -4.44
C THR A 379 -11.56 -10.98 -5.06
N MET A 380 -12.04 -10.83 -6.31
CA MET A 380 -12.06 -9.55 -7.02
C MET A 380 -13.47 -8.96 -6.95
N PRO A 381 -13.71 -7.89 -6.19
CA PRO A 381 -14.99 -7.21 -6.16
C PRO A 381 -15.27 -6.54 -7.51
N VAL A 382 -16.56 -6.54 -7.92
CA VAL A 382 -17.00 -5.98 -9.21
C VAL A 382 -18.17 -5.03 -9.08
N MET A 383 -18.65 -4.80 -7.87
CA MET A 383 -19.84 -3.98 -7.62
C MET A 383 -19.68 -3.13 -6.36
N GLY A 384 -20.27 -1.94 -6.39
CA GLY A 384 -20.36 -1.06 -5.24
C GLY A 384 -21.78 -0.49 -5.07
N ILE A 385 -22.12 -0.15 -3.84
CA ILE A 385 -23.30 0.67 -3.51
C ILE A 385 -22.88 2.13 -3.66
N ASP A 386 -23.57 2.87 -4.52
CA ASP A 386 -23.23 4.24 -4.86
C ASP A 386 -24.29 5.20 -4.28
N ASP A 387 -24.01 5.72 -3.08
CA ASP A 387 -24.79 6.82 -2.45
C ASP A 387 -24.00 8.14 -2.49
N TRP A 388 -23.08 8.29 -3.45
CA TRP A 388 -22.19 9.45 -3.54
C TRP A 388 -22.90 10.75 -3.87
N ALA A 389 -24.04 10.68 -4.58
CA ALA A 389 -24.90 11.83 -4.86
C ALA A 389 -25.63 12.38 -3.62
N ASN A 390 -25.63 11.66 -2.51
CA ASN A 390 -26.18 12.10 -1.23
C ASN A 390 -25.24 13.15 -0.60
N ALA A 391 -25.51 14.44 -0.86
CA ALA A 391 -24.64 15.53 -0.42
C ALA A 391 -24.42 15.57 1.11
N ALA A 392 -25.42 15.13 1.89
CA ALA A 392 -25.34 15.11 3.35
C ALA A 392 -24.53 13.93 3.89
N ASN A 393 -24.40 12.84 3.13
CA ASN A 393 -23.72 11.62 3.57
C ASN A 393 -23.13 10.85 2.37
N PRO A 394 -22.18 11.42 1.62
CA PRO A 394 -21.61 10.76 0.45
C PRO A 394 -20.80 9.52 0.84
N VAL A 395 -21.22 8.36 0.36
CA VAL A 395 -20.54 7.08 0.60
C VAL A 395 -20.53 6.25 -0.68
N PHE A 396 -19.39 5.69 -1.02
CA PHE A 396 -19.27 4.57 -1.94
C PHE A 396 -18.88 3.33 -1.14
N ALA A 397 -19.67 2.27 -1.20
CA ALA A 397 -19.35 1.06 -0.46
C ALA A 397 -19.11 -0.12 -1.41
N GLU A 398 -17.87 -0.58 -1.47
CA GLU A 398 -17.51 -1.80 -2.18
C GLU A 398 -18.22 -2.99 -1.55
N ILE A 399 -18.80 -3.83 -2.38
CA ILE A 399 -19.31 -5.14 -1.97
C ILE A 399 -18.15 -6.11 -2.02
N ALA A 400 -17.53 -6.32 -0.86
CA ALA A 400 -16.31 -7.10 -0.73
C ALA A 400 -16.62 -8.60 -0.56
N PRO A 401 -15.77 -9.50 -1.08
CA PRO A 401 -15.88 -10.93 -0.81
C PRO A 401 -15.37 -11.29 0.58
N LEU A 402 -15.90 -12.38 1.13
CA LEU A 402 -15.34 -13.11 2.26
C LEU A 402 -14.96 -14.53 1.80
N PRO A 403 -13.81 -14.71 1.15
CA PRO A 403 -13.50 -15.92 0.37
C PRO A 403 -13.05 -17.11 1.22
N THR A 404 -13.27 -17.10 2.53
CA THR A 404 -12.84 -18.17 3.43
C THR A 404 -13.68 -19.44 3.31
N GLY A 405 -14.88 -19.34 2.69
CA GLY A 405 -15.82 -20.45 2.57
C GLY A 405 -16.47 -20.89 3.89
N LEU A 406 -16.13 -20.24 5.01
CA LEU A 406 -16.60 -20.62 6.34
C LEU A 406 -17.99 -20.06 6.68
N GLU A 407 -18.32 -18.86 6.15
CA GLU A 407 -19.55 -18.16 6.49
C GLU A 407 -20.36 -17.76 5.25
N HIS A 408 -21.42 -18.48 4.99
CA HIS A 408 -22.28 -18.26 3.82
C HIS A 408 -23.37 -17.20 4.03
N TRP A 409 -23.45 -16.61 5.23
CA TRP A 409 -24.49 -15.65 5.63
C TRP A 409 -23.90 -14.27 5.99
N VAL A 410 -22.65 -14.03 5.67
CA VAL A 410 -22.00 -12.74 5.92
C VAL A 410 -21.76 -11.98 4.65
N SER A 411 -22.31 -10.77 4.56
CA SER A 411 -21.95 -9.77 3.55
C SER A 411 -20.90 -8.83 4.12
N LEU A 412 -19.80 -8.66 3.40
CA LEU A 412 -18.69 -7.79 3.77
C LEU A 412 -18.66 -6.55 2.88
N TYR A 413 -18.25 -5.41 3.45
CA TYR A 413 -18.16 -4.14 2.72
C TYR A 413 -16.93 -3.35 3.14
N LEU A 414 -16.37 -2.61 2.18
CA LEU A 414 -15.45 -1.52 2.42
C LEU A 414 -16.13 -0.21 2.02
N ALA A 415 -16.59 0.56 3.00
CA ALA A 415 -17.12 1.90 2.76
C ALA A 415 -15.97 2.89 2.57
N ILE A 416 -16.07 3.73 1.55
CA ILE A 416 -15.21 4.87 1.27
C ILE A 416 -16.07 6.11 1.42
N THR A 417 -15.78 6.93 2.43
CA THR A 417 -16.60 8.06 2.85
C THR A 417 -15.93 9.39 2.49
N ARG A 418 -16.72 10.46 2.41
CA ARG A 418 -16.21 11.82 2.24
C ARG A 418 -15.67 12.37 3.57
N ASN A 419 -14.72 11.69 4.16
CA ASN A 419 -14.06 12.18 5.37
C ASN A 419 -13.08 13.30 5.03
N ARG A 420 -13.26 14.47 5.66
CA ARG A 420 -12.40 15.66 5.49
C ARG A 420 -11.31 15.77 6.54
N GLU A 421 -11.31 14.89 7.55
CA GLU A 421 -10.28 14.89 8.58
C GLU A 421 -8.91 14.56 7.97
N ARG A 422 -7.90 15.27 8.44
CA ARG A 422 -6.52 15.13 8.00
C ARG A 422 -5.59 15.13 9.19
N ALA A 423 -4.58 14.27 9.12
CA ALA A 423 -3.49 14.24 10.09
C ALA A 423 -2.19 14.68 9.44
N SER A 424 -1.15 14.74 10.25
CA SER A 424 0.21 15.00 9.80
C SER A 424 1.14 13.91 10.28
N PHE A 425 2.15 13.65 9.45
CA PHE A 425 3.33 12.91 9.88
C PHE A 425 4.35 13.86 10.52
N SER A 426 5.10 13.33 11.46
CA SER A 426 6.35 13.90 11.97
C SER A 426 7.43 12.83 12.00
N TYR A 427 8.68 13.22 12.01
CA TYR A 427 9.80 12.31 12.09
C TYR A 427 10.55 12.52 13.41
N ASP A 428 10.71 11.44 14.15
CA ASP A 428 11.44 11.41 15.41
C ASP A 428 12.87 10.95 15.13
N THR A 429 13.81 11.88 15.11
CA THR A 429 15.24 11.61 14.85
C THR A 429 15.89 10.77 15.94
N GLY A 430 15.39 10.82 17.19
CA GLY A 430 15.93 10.05 18.29
C GLY A 430 15.62 8.57 18.21
N SER A 431 14.45 8.21 17.69
CA SER A 431 14.03 6.81 17.51
C SER A 431 14.10 6.34 16.04
N ASP A 432 14.51 7.20 15.11
CA ASP A 432 14.54 6.96 13.64
C ASP A 432 13.20 6.46 13.10
N ARG A 433 12.08 7.12 13.51
CA ARG A 433 10.71 6.65 13.21
C ARG A 433 9.79 7.75 12.71
N LEU A 434 8.99 7.37 11.72
CA LEU A 434 7.82 8.13 11.30
C LEU A 434 6.71 8.01 12.36
N ARG A 435 6.09 9.12 12.74
CA ARG A 435 4.94 9.19 13.63
C ARG A 435 3.75 9.77 12.90
N LEU A 436 2.55 9.29 13.22
CA LEU A 436 1.31 9.74 12.61
C LEU A 436 0.36 10.30 13.68
N GLY A 437 -0.12 11.52 13.48
CA GLY A 437 -1.07 12.18 14.39
C GLY A 437 -2.53 11.81 14.17
N TRP A 438 -2.83 10.65 13.55
CA TRP A 438 -4.20 10.16 13.38
C TRP A 438 -4.75 9.63 14.70
N THR A 439 -5.99 10.01 15.04
CA THR A 439 -6.67 9.59 16.27
C THR A 439 -8.02 8.94 15.96
N ALA A 440 -8.63 8.31 16.96
CA ALA A 440 -9.98 7.74 16.84
C ALA A 440 -11.03 8.79 16.43
N ALA A 441 -10.86 10.07 16.84
CA ALA A 441 -11.77 11.15 16.45
C ALA A 441 -11.78 11.39 14.93
N HIS A 442 -10.64 11.28 14.26
CA HIS A 442 -10.54 11.40 12.79
C HIS A 442 -11.30 10.27 12.08
N SER A 443 -11.29 9.05 12.63
CA SER A 443 -12.03 7.91 12.08
C SER A 443 -13.52 7.98 12.34
N ALA A 444 -13.96 8.58 13.45
CA ALA A 444 -15.36 8.63 13.88
C ALA A 444 -16.29 9.22 12.81
N VAL A 445 -15.81 10.19 12.03
CA VAL A 445 -16.56 10.78 10.92
C VAL A 445 -16.92 9.73 9.87
N SER A 446 -15.95 8.91 9.46
CA SER A 446 -16.17 7.84 8.48
C SER A 446 -17.12 6.76 9.03
N VAL A 447 -16.96 6.38 10.30
CA VAL A 447 -17.85 5.42 10.97
C VAL A 447 -19.30 5.93 10.99
N ALA A 448 -19.50 7.19 11.36
CA ALA A 448 -20.84 7.79 11.38
C ALA A 448 -21.51 7.82 10.01
N MET A 449 -20.73 8.12 8.96
CA MET A 449 -21.22 8.13 7.59
C MET A 449 -21.58 6.72 7.10
N ALA A 450 -20.69 5.75 7.29
CA ALA A 450 -20.93 4.35 6.94
C ALA A 450 -22.14 3.80 7.71
N LYS A 451 -22.24 4.08 9.01
CA LYS A 451 -23.37 3.65 9.85
C LYS A 451 -24.71 4.13 9.33
N LYS A 452 -24.84 5.40 8.93
CA LYS A 452 -26.10 5.95 8.36
C LYS A 452 -26.54 5.18 7.11
N LEU A 453 -25.62 4.84 6.22
CA LEU A 453 -25.91 4.04 5.02
C LEU A 453 -26.38 2.64 5.40
N PHE A 454 -25.63 1.95 6.24
CA PHE A 454 -25.87 0.53 6.55
C PHE A 454 -27.01 0.30 7.55
N ASP A 455 -27.36 1.27 8.42
CA ASP A 455 -28.58 1.23 9.24
C ASP A 455 -29.83 1.17 8.36
N ARG A 456 -29.87 1.96 7.25
CA ARG A 456 -30.97 1.90 6.27
C ARG A 456 -31.09 0.51 5.65
N ILE A 457 -29.96 -0.07 5.23
CA ILE A 457 -29.93 -1.40 4.62
C ILE A 457 -30.37 -2.46 5.63
N ASN A 458 -29.87 -2.40 6.87
CA ASN A 458 -30.25 -3.34 7.93
C ASN A 458 -31.75 -3.24 8.27
N ALA A 459 -32.28 -2.05 8.45
CA ALA A 459 -33.70 -1.85 8.77
C ALA A 459 -34.62 -2.42 7.67
N ALA A 460 -34.33 -2.12 6.40
CA ALA A 460 -35.15 -2.59 5.28
C ALA A 460 -35.09 -4.13 5.08
N ASN A 461 -34.02 -4.77 5.48
CA ASN A 461 -33.80 -6.20 5.28
C ASN A 461 -33.93 -7.04 6.55
N ALA A 462 -34.24 -6.42 7.71
CA ALA A 462 -34.26 -7.07 9.03
C ALA A 462 -32.95 -7.83 9.32
N THR A 463 -31.81 -7.25 8.92
CA THR A 463 -30.46 -7.81 9.11
C THR A 463 -29.72 -7.04 10.19
N ILE A 464 -28.63 -7.59 10.69
CA ILE A 464 -27.84 -6.99 11.78
C ILE A 464 -26.36 -6.91 11.41
N TYR A 465 -25.62 -6.09 12.12
CA TYR A 465 -24.16 -6.06 12.03
C TYR A 465 -23.51 -7.31 12.65
N ARG A 466 -22.35 -7.67 12.13
CA ARG A 466 -21.45 -8.62 12.75
C ARG A 466 -20.50 -7.87 13.70
N TYR A 467 -20.30 -8.44 14.88
CA TYR A 467 -19.50 -7.83 15.96
C TYR A 467 -18.16 -8.53 16.19
N ASP A 468 -17.93 -9.66 15.55
CA ASP A 468 -16.85 -10.61 15.83
C ASP A 468 -15.86 -10.81 14.67
N LEU A 469 -15.98 -10.04 13.57
CA LEU A 469 -15.14 -10.22 12.37
C LEU A 469 -13.75 -9.60 12.50
N PHE A 470 -13.58 -8.60 13.36
CA PHE A 470 -12.35 -7.83 13.47
C PHE A 470 -11.69 -8.07 14.82
N GLY A 471 -10.40 -8.43 14.81
CA GLY A 471 -9.67 -9.05 15.91
C GLY A 471 -9.47 -8.24 17.21
N SER A 472 -10.01 -7.05 17.33
CA SER A 472 -9.82 -6.18 18.51
C SER A 472 -11.05 -6.07 19.42
N GLY A 473 -11.84 -7.14 19.57
CA GLY A 473 -13.02 -7.14 20.42
C GLY A 473 -14.32 -6.88 19.67
N SER A 474 -15.40 -6.50 20.38
CA SER A 474 -16.75 -6.33 19.79
C SER A 474 -16.88 -5.09 18.90
N LYS A 475 -16.04 -4.96 17.88
CA LYS A 475 -16.00 -3.83 16.97
C LYS A 475 -16.80 -4.14 15.71
N VAL A 476 -17.84 -3.33 15.42
CA VAL A 476 -18.68 -3.45 14.22
C VAL A 476 -17.97 -2.86 13.00
N PHE A 477 -17.40 -1.67 13.18
CA PHE A 477 -16.76 -0.89 12.13
C PHE A 477 -15.24 -0.90 12.36
N ALA A 478 -14.51 -1.51 11.44
CA ALA A 478 -13.06 -1.47 11.47
C ALA A 478 -12.58 -0.17 10.79
N ASP A 479 -12.14 0.75 11.62
CA ASP A 479 -11.71 2.11 11.29
C ASP A 479 -10.27 2.41 11.71
N ASP A 480 -9.56 1.39 12.20
CA ASP A 480 -8.20 1.42 12.74
C ASP A 480 -7.15 0.87 11.77
N PHE A 481 -7.54 0.63 10.53
CA PHE A 481 -6.61 0.33 9.45
C PHE A 481 -7.07 0.91 8.11
N THR A 482 -6.13 1.08 7.20
CA THR A 482 -6.41 1.48 5.81
C THR A 482 -5.53 0.73 4.81
N TYR A 483 -6.08 0.50 3.61
CA TYR A 483 -5.36 0.08 2.40
C TYR A 483 -5.07 1.25 1.46
N HIS A 484 -5.59 2.45 1.78
CA HIS A 484 -5.56 3.62 0.92
C HIS A 484 -4.88 4.82 1.62
N PRO A 485 -3.58 4.72 2.00
CA PRO A 485 -2.87 5.85 2.59
C PRO A 485 -2.65 6.94 1.53
N LEU A 486 -3.12 8.16 1.80
CA LEU A 486 -3.04 9.30 0.89
C LEU A 486 -2.52 10.54 1.61
N GLY A 487 -1.79 11.41 0.91
CA GLY A 487 -1.24 12.64 1.46
C GLY A 487 0.12 12.47 2.13
N GLY A 488 0.65 13.56 2.68
CA GLY A 488 1.98 13.70 3.23
C GLY A 488 2.90 14.59 2.39
N CYS A 489 2.68 14.67 1.05
CA CYS A 489 3.37 15.61 0.16
C CYS A 489 2.36 16.21 -0.84
N VAL A 490 1.30 16.82 -0.29
CA VAL A 490 0.10 17.20 -1.03
C VAL A 490 0.40 18.15 -2.18
N LEU A 491 -0.18 17.84 -3.34
CA LEU A 491 -0.09 18.63 -4.58
C LEU A 491 -0.54 20.08 -4.36
N GLY A 492 0.24 21.03 -4.85
CA GLY A 492 0.01 22.45 -4.65
C GLY A 492 0.41 22.99 -3.27
N ARG A 493 0.76 22.11 -2.30
CA ARG A 493 1.19 22.48 -0.94
C ARG A 493 2.69 22.20 -0.74
N ALA A 494 3.09 20.95 -0.54
CA ALA A 494 4.50 20.55 -0.44
C ALA A 494 5.19 20.51 -1.82
N THR A 495 4.40 20.37 -2.86
CA THR A 495 4.85 20.41 -4.26
C THR A 495 4.13 21.52 -5.01
N ASP A 496 4.56 21.79 -6.25
CA ASP A 496 3.76 22.57 -7.20
C ASP A 496 2.59 21.75 -7.76
N GLY A 497 1.87 22.28 -8.74
CA GLY A 497 0.74 21.59 -9.38
C GLY A 497 1.11 20.39 -10.27
N TYR A 498 2.41 20.06 -10.38
CA TYR A 498 2.95 18.97 -11.19
C TYR A 498 3.92 18.07 -10.41
N GLY A 499 3.85 18.10 -9.07
CA GLY A 499 4.64 17.20 -8.22
C GLY A 499 6.11 17.61 -8.04
N ARG A 500 6.56 18.77 -8.53
CA ARG A 500 7.89 19.30 -8.22
C ARG A 500 7.95 19.71 -6.77
N VAL A 501 8.90 19.18 -6.01
CA VAL A 501 9.04 19.47 -4.58
C VAL A 501 9.52 20.90 -4.38
N LYS A 502 8.82 21.70 -3.57
CA LYS A 502 9.19 23.06 -3.28
C LYS A 502 10.53 23.13 -2.55
N GLY A 503 11.36 24.10 -2.92
CA GLY A 503 12.70 24.29 -2.38
C GLY A 503 13.80 23.51 -3.10
N TYR A 504 13.47 22.55 -3.97
CA TYR A 504 14.45 21.71 -4.65
C TYR A 504 14.11 21.51 -6.13
N SER A 505 14.98 21.94 -7.02
CA SER A 505 14.85 21.64 -8.45
C SER A 505 15.16 20.18 -8.75
N ARG A 506 14.50 19.60 -9.76
CA ARG A 506 14.73 18.22 -10.24
C ARG A 506 14.41 17.12 -9.20
N LEU A 507 13.60 17.45 -8.18
CA LEU A 507 13.04 16.54 -7.20
C LEU A 507 11.52 16.49 -7.36
N TYR A 508 10.98 15.29 -7.56
CA TYR A 508 9.58 15.10 -7.93
C TYR A 508 8.93 14.05 -7.04
N VAL A 509 7.64 14.24 -6.75
CA VAL A 509 6.77 13.24 -6.16
C VAL A 509 5.78 12.78 -7.21
N THR A 510 5.54 11.47 -7.32
CA THR A 510 4.65 10.89 -8.35
C THR A 510 3.59 9.95 -7.78
N ASP A 511 3.55 9.76 -6.46
CA ASP A 511 2.74 8.73 -5.80
C ASP A 511 1.54 9.27 -5.01
N GLY A 512 0.91 8.41 -4.19
CA GLY A 512 -0.27 8.74 -3.40
C GLY A 512 -0.07 9.82 -2.34
N SER A 513 1.17 10.20 -2.03
CA SER A 513 1.45 11.32 -1.12
C SER A 513 1.01 12.68 -1.69
N LEU A 514 0.86 12.80 -3.02
CA LEU A 514 0.30 13.99 -3.68
C LEU A 514 -1.20 14.18 -3.43
N VAL A 515 -1.93 13.13 -3.10
CA VAL A 515 -3.40 13.15 -3.02
C VAL A 515 -3.86 13.74 -1.69
N PRO A 516 -4.70 14.78 -1.67
CA PRO A 516 -5.12 15.44 -0.44
C PRO A 516 -6.23 14.69 0.32
N GLY A 517 -5.98 13.42 0.70
CA GLY A 517 -6.90 12.63 1.52
C GLY A 517 -7.94 11.81 0.75
N SER A 518 -9.24 11.95 1.01
CA SER A 518 -10.27 11.08 0.43
C SER A 518 -10.58 11.41 -1.04
N LEU A 519 -10.66 10.38 -1.90
CA LEU A 519 -11.07 10.46 -3.30
C LEU A 519 -12.51 9.97 -3.53
N GLY A 520 -13.13 9.38 -2.52
CA GLY A 520 -14.46 8.81 -2.63
C GLY A 520 -14.53 7.45 -3.35
N VAL A 521 -13.42 7.00 -3.89
CA VAL A 521 -13.24 5.73 -4.60
C VAL A 521 -11.81 5.22 -4.39
N ASN A 522 -11.50 4.04 -4.91
CA ASN A 522 -10.14 3.47 -4.88
C ASN A 522 -9.13 4.41 -5.55
N PRO A 523 -7.93 4.61 -4.97
CA PRO A 523 -7.06 5.72 -5.36
C PRO A 523 -6.13 5.44 -6.54
N PHE A 524 -5.83 4.18 -6.87
CA PHE A 524 -4.68 3.86 -7.73
C PHE A 524 -4.82 4.39 -9.17
N VAL A 525 -6.03 4.45 -9.74
CA VAL A 525 -6.24 5.05 -11.08
C VAL A 525 -5.94 6.55 -11.05
N THR A 526 -6.35 7.24 -9.97
CA THR A 526 -6.05 8.66 -9.80
C THR A 526 -4.55 8.91 -9.60
N ILE A 527 -3.87 8.09 -8.79
CA ILE A 527 -2.42 8.18 -8.61
C ILE A 527 -1.70 7.99 -9.95
N THR A 528 -2.09 6.98 -10.72
CA THR A 528 -1.51 6.70 -12.04
C THR A 528 -1.74 7.86 -13.01
N ALA A 529 -2.96 8.39 -13.06
CA ALA A 529 -3.31 9.50 -13.97
C ALA A 529 -2.58 10.81 -13.58
N LEU A 530 -2.44 11.11 -12.28
CA LEU A 530 -1.64 12.25 -11.81
C LEU A 530 -0.16 12.08 -12.16
N ALA A 531 0.38 10.87 -12.00
CA ALA A 531 1.76 10.58 -12.39
C ALA A 531 1.98 10.74 -13.91
N GLU A 532 1.03 10.29 -14.74
CA GLU A 532 1.06 10.52 -16.20
C GLU A 532 1.10 12.02 -16.54
N ARG A 533 0.27 12.82 -15.85
CA ARG A 533 0.24 14.27 -16.02
C ARG A 533 1.54 14.92 -15.58
N THR A 534 2.06 14.53 -14.42
CA THR A 534 3.37 14.99 -13.90
C THR A 534 4.47 14.69 -14.91
N MET A 535 4.57 13.45 -15.37
CA MET A 535 5.64 13.05 -16.28
C MET A 535 5.55 13.73 -17.66
N ALA A 536 4.34 13.93 -18.20
CA ALA A 536 4.17 14.68 -19.43
C ALA A 536 4.74 16.11 -19.32
N ARG A 537 4.50 16.77 -18.19
CA ARG A 537 4.99 18.13 -17.94
C ARG A 537 6.49 18.18 -17.67
N VAL A 538 6.99 17.29 -16.83
CA VAL A 538 8.42 17.21 -16.47
C VAL A 538 9.27 16.92 -17.69
N LEU A 539 8.87 15.98 -18.54
CA LEU A 539 9.61 15.66 -19.76
C LEU A 539 9.64 16.82 -20.76
N ALA A 540 8.54 17.58 -20.84
CA ALA A 540 8.48 18.73 -21.75
C ALA A 540 9.29 19.94 -21.29
N GLU A 541 9.40 20.16 -19.98
CA GLU A 541 9.96 21.41 -19.43
C GLU A 541 11.33 21.23 -18.76
N ASP A 542 11.53 20.12 -18.05
CA ASP A 542 12.68 19.98 -17.14
C ASP A 542 13.80 19.10 -17.74
N THR A 543 13.47 18.20 -18.68
CA THR A 543 14.44 17.27 -19.29
C THR A 543 14.72 17.58 -20.75
N ALA A 544 14.10 18.59 -21.32
CA ALA A 544 14.47 19.09 -22.66
C ALA A 544 15.93 19.56 -22.68
N PRO A 545 16.69 19.32 -23.76
CA PRO A 545 18.11 19.68 -23.86
C PRO A 545 18.33 21.18 -23.82
#